data_60315a70cbf3058fd3740726f19fee5c
#
_entry.id   60315a70cbf3058fd3740726f19fee5c
#
_cell.length_a   1.000
_cell.length_b   1.000
_cell.length_c   1.000
_cell.angle_alpha   90.00
_cell.angle_beta   90.00
_cell.angle_gamma   90.00
#
_symmetry.space_group_name_H-M   'P 1'
#
loop_
_entity.id
_entity.type
_entity.pdbx_description
1 polymer ?
#
loop_
_entity_poly.entity_id
_entity_poly.type
_entity_poly.pdbx_seq_one_letter_code
_entity_poly.pdbx_strand_id
1 'polypeptide(L)'
;MAIKVISVNISTKKGTIKTPVPEIVLNQKGVDGDAHAGDWHRQVSLLAKESIEKWAKQAGRKVGWGEFAENITTEGITLYETKPGDRLVIGDVELEVTQIGKKCHGTGCAIFKEVGNCVMPKEGIFAKVINYGQVKAGDGIEFVPTLLKEELE
;
A
#
# COMPACT_ATOMS: atom_id res chain seq x y z
N MET A 1 18.51 -2.46 -7.47
CA MET A 1 17.71 -1.27 -7.81
C MET A 1 17.10 -0.70 -6.55
N ALA A 2 17.00 0.60 -6.49
CA ALA A 2 16.42 1.24 -5.32
C ALA A 2 14.91 1.03 -5.27
N ILE A 3 14.41 0.76 -4.07
CA ILE A 3 12.97 0.70 -3.82
C ILE A 3 12.57 2.06 -3.29
N LYS A 4 11.50 2.63 -3.81
CA LYS A 4 11.10 3.97 -3.36
C LYS A 4 9.59 4.18 -3.37
N VAL A 5 9.17 5.22 -2.66
CA VAL A 5 7.79 5.69 -2.62
C VAL A 5 7.55 6.59 -3.83
N ILE A 6 6.53 6.27 -4.62
CA ILE A 6 6.13 7.08 -5.78
C ILE A 6 5.07 8.11 -5.38
N SER A 7 4.13 7.71 -4.54
CA SER A 7 3.05 8.59 -4.11
C SER A 7 2.50 8.14 -2.76
N VAL A 8 1.99 9.09 -2.00
CA VAL A 8 1.26 8.82 -0.76
C VAL A 8 -0.14 9.41 -0.89
N ASN A 9 -1.15 8.64 -0.50
CA ASN A 9 -2.54 8.93 -0.83
C ASN A 9 -3.46 8.66 0.35
N ILE A 10 -4.49 9.48 0.50
CA ILE A 10 -5.48 9.31 1.58
C ILE A 10 -6.90 9.52 1.06
N SER A 11 -7.86 8.99 1.82
CA SER A 11 -9.28 9.29 1.64
C SER A 11 -9.94 9.31 3.01
N THR A 12 -11.01 10.10 3.13
CA THR A 12 -11.77 10.20 4.38
C THR A 12 -12.93 9.20 4.44
N LYS A 13 -13.20 8.49 3.34
CA LYS A 13 -14.29 7.51 3.26
C LYS A 13 -13.76 6.15 2.82
N LYS A 14 -14.26 5.08 3.45
CA LYS A 14 -13.93 3.71 3.04
C LYS A 14 -14.58 3.39 1.69
N GLY A 15 -13.91 2.52 0.92
CA GLY A 15 -14.42 2.07 -0.37
C GLY A 15 -14.35 3.10 -1.49
N THR A 16 -13.63 4.17 -1.29
CA THR A 16 -13.43 5.21 -2.31
C THR A 16 -11.98 5.28 -2.77
N ILE A 17 -11.76 5.89 -3.93
CA ILE A 17 -10.41 6.15 -4.39
C ILE A 17 -9.72 7.10 -3.41
N LYS A 18 -8.38 7.01 -3.36
CA LYS A 18 -7.57 7.91 -2.53
C LYS A 18 -6.92 8.97 -3.41
N THR A 19 -6.58 10.09 -2.81
CA THR A 19 -6.02 11.23 -3.52
C THR A 19 -4.57 11.45 -3.06
N PRO A 20 -3.63 11.69 -3.99
CA PRO A 20 -2.25 12.01 -3.62
C PRO A 20 -2.17 13.26 -2.74
N VAL A 21 -1.30 13.19 -1.74
CA VAL A 21 -1.02 14.30 -0.82
C VAL A 21 0.49 14.49 -0.72
N PRO A 22 0.97 15.66 -0.24
CA PRO A 22 2.41 15.91 -0.14
C PRO A 22 3.14 14.96 0.82
N GLU A 23 2.50 14.57 1.91
CA GLU A 23 3.05 13.62 2.86
C GLU A 23 1.94 13.00 3.68
N ILE A 24 2.25 11.84 4.30
CA ILE A 24 1.36 11.19 5.26
C ILE A 24 2.10 11.04 6.58
N VAL A 25 1.34 11.08 7.67
CA VAL A 25 1.86 10.83 9.02
C VAL A 25 1.35 9.46 9.45
N LEU A 26 2.26 8.62 9.92
CA LEU A 26 1.94 7.27 10.36
C LEU A 26 2.02 7.21 11.88
N ASN A 27 0.97 6.68 12.48
CA ASN A 27 0.85 6.55 13.94
C ASN A 27 0.38 5.14 14.28
N GLN A 28 0.09 4.88 15.55
CA GLN A 28 -0.31 3.55 16.03
C GLN A 28 -1.55 2.97 15.35
N LYS A 29 -2.33 3.79 14.65
CA LYS A 29 -3.55 3.36 13.97
C LYS A 29 -3.40 3.28 12.45
N GLY A 30 -2.25 3.69 11.91
CA GLY A 30 -2.00 3.72 10.48
C GLY A 30 -1.74 5.12 9.97
N VAL A 31 -2.36 5.48 8.86
CA VAL A 31 -2.20 6.81 8.24
C VAL A 31 -3.17 7.77 8.91
N ASP A 32 -2.63 8.82 9.53
CA ASP A 32 -3.44 9.83 10.19
C ASP A 32 -4.41 10.48 9.21
N GLY A 33 -5.69 10.53 9.59
CA GLY A 33 -6.73 11.14 8.75
C GLY A 33 -7.28 10.25 7.66
N ASP A 34 -6.77 9.02 7.51
CA ASP A 34 -7.23 8.11 6.47
C ASP A 34 -8.36 7.21 6.99
N ALA A 35 -9.28 6.85 6.08
CA ALA A 35 -10.45 6.05 6.41
C ALA A 35 -10.12 4.65 6.91
N HIS A 36 -8.98 4.09 6.50
CA HIS A 36 -8.57 2.74 6.91
C HIS A 36 -7.77 2.70 8.20
N ALA A 37 -7.45 3.85 8.80
CA ALA A 37 -6.76 3.89 10.08
C ALA A 37 -7.62 3.21 11.15
N GLY A 38 -6.96 2.48 12.07
CA GLY A 38 -7.66 1.80 13.15
C GLY A 38 -6.81 0.74 13.82
N ASP A 39 -7.39 0.10 14.82
CA ASP A 39 -6.71 -0.95 15.60
C ASP A 39 -6.94 -2.31 14.93
N TRP A 40 -6.36 -2.51 13.77
CA TRP A 40 -6.49 -3.75 13.01
C TRP A 40 -5.26 -3.97 12.12
N HIS A 41 -5.24 -5.12 11.42
CA HIS A 41 -4.06 -5.51 10.65
C HIS A 41 -3.96 -4.86 9.27
N ARG A 42 -5.04 -4.20 8.80
CA ARG A 42 -5.04 -3.52 7.49
C ARG A 42 -4.97 -2.01 7.63
N GLN A 43 -4.06 -1.54 8.49
CA GLN A 43 -3.91 -0.11 8.76
C GLN A 43 -3.42 0.70 7.57
N VAL A 44 -2.50 0.11 6.78
CA VAL A 44 -1.88 0.79 5.64
C VAL A 44 -1.94 -0.13 4.43
N SER A 45 -2.38 0.40 3.29
CA SER A 45 -2.42 -0.36 2.04
C SER A 45 -1.29 0.12 1.13
N LEU A 46 -0.65 -0.85 0.45
CA LEU A 46 0.46 -0.57 -0.47
C LEU A 46 0.20 -1.28 -1.79
N LEU A 47 0.54 -0.63 -2.90
CA LEU A 47 0.41 -1.19 -4.24
C LEU A 47 1.55 -0.70 -5.10
N ALA A 48 2.17 -1.60 -5.86
CA ALA A 48 3.30 -1.25 -6.70
C ALA A 48 2.86 -0.48 -7.94
N LYS A 49 3.64 0.53 -8.29
CA LYS A 49 3.47 1.26 -9.55
C LYS A 49 3.43 0.29 -10.75
N GLU A 50 4.30 -0.72 -10.72
CA GLU A 50 4.37 -1.73 -11.79
C GLU A 50 3.06 -2.48 -11.96
N SER A 51 2.37 -2.79 -10.87
CA SER A 51 1.06 -3.45 -10.92
C SER A 51 -0.01 -2.52 -11.52
N ILE A 52 0.03 -1.26 -11.14
CA ILE A 52 -0.92 -0.26 -11.64
C ILE A 52 -0.73 -0.06 -13.15
N GLU A 53 0.53 0.07 -13.58
CA GLU A 53 0.86 0.27 -15.00
C GLU A 53 0.46 -0.94 -15.85
N LYS A 54 0.67 -2.14 -15.33
CA LYS A 54 0.26 -3.38 -16.00
C LYS A 54 -1.25 -3.40 -16.21
N TRP A 55 -2.01 -3.06 -15.17
CA TRP A 55 -3.46 -3.01 -15.25
C TRP A 55 -3.93 -1.93 -16.23
N ALA A 56 -3.33 -0.73 -16.16
CA ALA A 56 -3.69 0.39 -17.04
C ALA A 56 -3.47 0.04 -18.51
N LYS A 57 -2.40 -0.66 -18.80
CA LYS A 57 -2.08 -1.10 -20.16
C LYS A 57 -3.13 -2.12 -20.65
N GLN A 58 -3.51 -3.08 -19.82
CA GLN A 58 -4.51 -4.08 -20.16
C GLN A 58 -5.89 -3.46 -20.36
N ALA A 59 -6.23 -2.46 -19.55
CA ALA A 59 -7.52 -1.78 -19.61
C ALA A 59 -7.57 -0.70 -20.70
N GLY A 60 -6.42 -0.29 -21.24
CA GLY A 60 -6.34 0.75 -22.25
C GLY A 60 -6.68 2.15 -21.73
N ARG A 61 -6.43 2.42 -20.43
CA ARG A 61 -6.70 3.73 -19.84
C ARG A 61 -5.61 4.10 -18.84
N LYS A 62 -5.48 5.42 -18.60
CA LYS A 62 -4.57 5.93 -17.58
C LYS A 62 -5.20 5.75 -16.20
N VAL A 63 -4.36 5.45 -15.21
CA VAL A 63 -4.76 5.32 -13.82
C VAL A 63 -3.86 6.21 -12.98
N GLY A 64 -4.45 7.05 -12.14
CA GLY A 64 -3.70 7.90 -11.22
C GLY A 64 -3.33 7.15 -9.95
N TRP A 65 -2.33 7.66 -9.25
CA TRP A 65 -1.93 7.08 -7.97
C TRP A 65 -3.07 7.27 -6.97
N GLY A 66 -3.35 6.23 -6.18
CA GLY A 66 -4.44 6.24 -5.21
C GLY A 66 -5.78 5.75 -5.75
N GLU A 67 -5.93 5.58 -7.07
CA GLU A 67 -7.22 5.14 -7.63
C GLU A 67 -7.62 3.74 -7.18
N PHE A 68 -6.67 2.89 -6.79
CA PHE A 68 -6.98 1.57 -6.24
C PHE A 68 -7.09 1.59 -4.71
N ALA A 69 -7.16 2.79 -4.12
CA ALA A 69 -7.27 3.03 -2.68
C ALA A 69 -6.00 2.64 -1.92
N GLU A 70 -4.86 2.62 -2.58
CA GLU A 70 -3.59 2.39 -1.89
C GLU A 70 -3.13 3.66 -1.19
N ASN A 71 -2.63 3.50 0.05
CA ASN A 71 -2.02 4.59 0.80
C ASN A 71 -0.64 4.93 0.27
N ILE A 72 0.15 3.92 -0.09
CA ILE A 72 1.51 4.09 -0.56
C ILE A 72 1.66 3.39 -1.90
N THR A 73 2.03 4.16 -2.93
CA THR A 73 2.37 3.62 -4.25
C THR A 73 3.89 3.46 -4.29
N THR A 74 4.37 2.25 -4.59
CA THR A 74 5.81 1.92 -4.54
C THR A 74 6.38 1.64 -5.91
N GLU A 75 7.72 1.61 -6.01
CA GLU A 75 8.44 1.22 -7.21
C GLU A 75 9.65 0.38 -6.81
N GLY A 76 9.98 -0.63 -7.60
CA GLY A 76 11.19 -1.42 -7.42
C GLY A 76 11.06 -2.66 -6.58
N ILE A 77 9.87 -3.01 -6.12
CA ILE A 77 9.63 -4.22 -5.35
C ILE A 77 8.32 -4.89 -5.78
N THR A 78 8.34 -6.21 -5.88
CA THR A 78 7.14 -6.99 -6.18
C THR A 78 6.44 -7.29 -4.86
N LEU A 79 5.53 -6.39 -4.47
CA LEU A 79 4.89 -6.44 -3.15
C LEU A 79 4.12 -7.75 -2.89
N TYR A 80 3.43 -8.28 -3.89
CA TYR A 80 2.63 -9.49 -3.70
C TYR A 80 3.47 -10.77 -3.53
N GLU A 81 4.78 -10.67 -3.68
CA GLU A 81 5.72 -11.76 -3.39
C GLU A 81 6.28 -11.67 -1.97
N THR A 82 5.96 -10.61 -1.23
CA THR A 82 6.30 -10.52 0.19
C THR A 82 5.35 -11.44 0.98
N LYS A 83 5.56 -11.53 2.28
CA LYS A 83 4.72 -12.37 3.12
C LYS A 83 4.49 -11.71 4.48
N PRO A 84 3.42 -12.10 5.19
CA PRO A 84 3.17 -11.55 6.52
C PRO A 84 4.39 -11.73 7.43
N GLY A 85 4.73 -10.66 8.16
CA GLY A 85 5.90 -10.62 9.01
C GLY A 85 7.09 -9.90 8.38
N ASP A 86 7.13 -9.80 7.06
CA ASP A 86 8.18 -9.01 6.38
C ASP A 86 8.04 -7.55 6.75
N ARG A 87 9.16 -6.83 6.74
CA ARG A 87 9.18 -5.41 7.14
C ARG A 87 9.61 -4.50 6.00
N LEU A 88 9.03 -3.31 5.98
CA LEU A 88 9.40 -2.23 5.06
C LEU A 88 9.78 -1.03 5.92
N VAL A 89 11.00 -0.53 5.74
CA VAL A 89 11.51 0.61 6.49
C VAL A 89 11.61 1.82 5.58
N ILE A 90 10.94 2.90 5.95
CA ILE A 90 10.90 4.14 5.17
C ILE A 90 11.31 5.27 6.10
N GLY A 91 12.62 5.62 6.11
CA GLY A 91 13.13 6.58 7.07
C GLY A 91 12.95 6.07 8.51
N ASP A 92 12.24 6.83 9.34
CA ASP A 92 11.94 6.43 10.72
C ASP A 92 10.74 5.49 10.82
N VAL A 93 9.99 5.33 9.73
CA VAL A 93 8.77 4.51 9.72
C VAL A 93 9.14 3.05 9.46
N GLU A 94 8.54 2.16 10.25
CA GLU A 94 8.66 0.72 10.01
C GLU A 94 7.27 0.13 9.91
N LEU A 95 7.03 -0.61 8.83
CA LEU A 95 5.74 -1.26 8.54
C LEU A 95 5.95 -2.77 8.53
N GLU A 96 5.03 -3.51 9.10
CA GLU A 96 5.04 -4.97 9.04
C GLU A 96 3.91 -5.45 8.14
N VAL A 97 4.25 -6.25 7.12
CA VAL A 97 3.26 -6.84 6.22
C VAL A 97 2.34 -7.77 7.01
N THR A 98 1.04 -7.59 6.88
CA THR A 98 0.05 -8.37 7.64
C THR A 98 -0.86 -9.21 6.73
N GLN A 99 -1.02 -8.79 5.47
CA GLN A 99 -1.93 -9.49 4.55
C GLN A 99 -1.52 -9.21 3.11
N ILE A 100 -1.56 -10.26 2.28
CA ILE A 100 -1.33 -10.15 0.84
C ILE A 100 -2.69 -10.22 0.16
N GLY A 101 -3.03 -9.18 -0.60
CA GLY A 101 -4.31 -9.12 -1.28
C GLY A 101 -5.49 -9.04 -0.34
N LYS A 102 -6.68 -9.07 -0.90
CA LYS A 102 -7.93 -9.10 -0.13
C LYS A 102 -9.07 -9.64 -0.99
N LYS A 103 -10.18 -10.02 -0.34
CA LYS A 103 -11.37 -10.42 -1.05
C LYS A 103 -12.00 -9.19 -1.71
N CYS A 104 -12.31 -9.29 -3.00
CA CYS A 104 -12.94 -8.20 -3.74
C CYS A 104 -14.42 -8.09 -3.38
N HIS A 105 -14.89 -6.86 -3.17
CA HIS A 105 -16.30 -6.60 -2.90
C HIS A 105 -17.16 -6.57 -4.17
N GLY A 106 -16.53 -6.68 -5.35
CA GLY A 106 -17.23 -6.68 -6.61
C GLY A 106 -17.95 -5.35 -6.87
N THR A 107 -19.18 -5.44 -7.37
CA THR A 107 -19.96 -4.23 -7.74
C THR A 107 -20.32 -3.33 -6.56
N GLY A 108 -20.17 -3.82 -5.33
CA GLY A 108 -20.41 -3.00 -4.14
C GLY A 108 -19.29 -2.01 -3.83
N CYS A 109 -18.12 -2.17 -4.46
CA CYS A 109 -16.97 -1.30 -4.23
C CYS A 109 -16.96 -0.14 -5.23
N ALA A 110 -16.78 1.10 -4.73
CA ALA A 110 -16.71 2.28 -5.60
C ALA A 110 -15.57 2.19 -6.60
N ILE A 111 -14.43 1.61 -6.19
CA ILE A 111 -13.27 1.43 -7.06
C ILE A 111 -13.60 0.48 -8.20
N PHE A 112 -14.29 -0.63 -7.90
CA PHE A 112 -14.71 -1.59 -8.93
C PHE A 112 -15.65 -0.92 -9.95
N LYS A 113 -16.59 -0.09 -9.49
CA LYS A 113 -17.51 0.62 -10.37
C LYS A 113 -16.79 1.61 -11.29
N GLU A 114 -15.76 2.26 -10.76
CA GLU A 114 -14.98 3.25 -11.51
C GLU A 114 -14.11 2.62 -12.60
N VAL A 115 -13.41 1.55 -12.25
CA VAL A 115 -12.38 0.97 -13.13
C VAL A 115 -12.75 -0.40 -13.70
N GLY A 116 -13.89 -0.97 -13.30
CA GLY A 116 -14.39 -2.25 -13.78
C GLY A 116 -13.63 -3.47 -13.29
N ASN A 117 -12.50 -3.27 -12.61
CA ASN A 117 -11.66 -4.33 -12.06
C ASN A 117 -10.79 -3.70 -11.00
N CYS A 118 -10.21 -4.51 -10.12
CA CYS A 118 -9.36 -3.99 -9.06
C CYS A 118 -8.13 -4.87 -8.88
N VAL A 119 -6.95 -4.28 -8.94
CA VAL A 119 -5.69 -5.00 -8.80
C VAL A 119 -5.32 -5.24 -7.33
N MET A 120 -5.87 -4.46 -6.38
CA MET A 120 -5.58 -4.64 -4.95
C MET A 120 -5.84 -6.04 -4.42
N PRO A 121 -6.96 -6.72 -4.76
CA PRO A 121 -7.20 -8.06 -4.26
C PRO A 121 -6.14 -9.09 -4.64
N LYS A 122 -5.42 -8.86 -5.74
CA LYS A 122 -4.42 -9.80 -6.25
C LYS A 122 -2.99 -9.38 -5.93
N GLU A 123 -2.68 -8.09 -6.06
CA GLU A 123 -1.29 -7.62 -6.03
C GLU A 123 -1.00 -6.60 -4.95
N GLY A 124 -2.03 -6.09 -4.27
CA GLY A 124 -1.83 -5.17 -3.16
C GLY A 124 -1.52 -5.89 -1.87
N ILE A 125 -0.93 -5.17 -0.92
CA ILE A 125 -0.65 -5.71 0.40
C ILE A 125 -1.13 -4.73 1.47
N PHE A 126 -1.25 -5.24 2.69
CA PHE A 126 -1.59 -4.44 3.86
C PHE A 126 -0.53 -4.60 4.92
N ALA A 127 -0.35 -3.56 5.71
CA ALA A 127 0.65 -3.53 6.75
C ALA A 127 0.11 -2.80 7.98
N LYS A 128 0.78 -3.04 9.13
CA LYS A 128 0.54 -2.26 10.33
C LYS A 128 1.79 -1.45 10.65
N VAL A 129 1.61 -0.36 11.39
CA VAL A 129 2.70 0.53 11.76
C VAL A 129 3.41 0.01 13.00
N ILE A 130 4.73 -0.18 12.90
CA ILE A 130 5.57 -0.59 14.02
C ILE A 130 6.28 0.62 14.61
N ASN A 131 6.88 1.47 13.77
CA ASN A 131 7.49 2.73 14.19
C ASN A 131 6.83 3.88 13.44
N TYR A 132 6.61 4.98 14.14
CA TYR A 132 5.87 6.14 13.66
C TYR A 132 6.77 7.15 12.95
N GLY A 133 6.16 7.98 12.11
CA GLY A 133 6.88 9.03 11.40
C GLY A 133 6.11 9.53 10.20
N GLN A 134 6.83 10.15 9.27
CA GLN A 134 6.27 10.74 8.06
C GLN A 134 6.83 10.06 6.84
N VAL A 135 6.01 9.95 5.79
CA VAL A 135 6.41 9.39 4.50
C VAL A 135 5.92 10.33 3.40
N LYS A 136 6.77 10.55 2.41
CA LYS A 136 6.43 11.37 1.24
C LYS A 136 6.96 10.73 -0.03
N ALA A 137 6.46 11.16 -1.17
CA ALA A 137 6.95 10.71 -2.46
C ALA A 137 8.46 10.96 -2.57
N GLY A 138 9.18 10.00 -3.11
CA GLY A 138 10.63 10.06 -3.24
C GLY A 138 11.41 9.39 -2.11
N ASP A 139 10.76 9.07 -1.00
CA ASP A 139 11.44 8.40 0.12
C ASP A 139 11.88 6.99 -0.29
N GLY A 140 13.07 6.60 0.15
CA GLY A 140 13.58 5.26 -0.08
C GLY A 140 12.93 4.24 0.85
N ILE A 141 12.85 3.00 0.38
CA ILE A 141 12.27 1.88 1.15
C ILE A 141 13.34 0.80 1.29
N GLU A 142 13.53 0.29 2.52
CA GLU A 142 14.37 -0.87 2.78
C GLU A 142 13.46 -2.06 3.09
N PHE A 143 13.67 -3.18 2.39
CA PHE A 143 12.91 -4.40 2.61
C PHE A 143 13.67 -5.34 3.54
N VAL A 144 13.02 -5.78 4.62
CA VAL A 144 13.61 -6.69 5.61
C VAL A 144 12.73 -7.95 5.68
N PRO A 145 13.18 -9.05 5.10
CA PRO A 145 12.37 -10.28 5.08
C PRO A 145 12.36 -10.99 6.43
N THR A 146 11.22 -11.58 6.76
CA THR A 146 11.02 -12.39 7.97
C THR A 146 11.95 -13.59 8.01
N LEU A 147 12.23 -14.18 6.86
CA LEU A 147 13.06 -15.38 6.73
C LEU A 147 14.43 -15.18 7.38
N LEU A 148 15.00 -13.97 7.24
CA LEU A 148 16.29 -13.64 7.83
C LEU A 148 16.25 -13.79 9.36
N LYS A 149 15.14 -13.43 9.96
CA LYS A 149 14.92 -13.52 11.40
C LYS A 149 14.84 -14.97 11.88
N GLU A 150 14.20 -15.82 11.10
CA GLU A 150 14.10 -17.25 11.40
C GLU A 150 15.42 -17.98 11.29
N GLU A 151 16.27 -17.58 10.35
CA GLU A 151 17.58 -18.16 10.16
C GLU A 151 18.55 -17.84 11.31
N LEU A 152 18.31 -16.74 12.01
CA LEU A 152 19.12 -16.31 13.14
C LEU A 152 18.72 -16.96 14.46
N GLU A 153 17.58 -17.61 14.49
CA GLU A 153 17.09 -18.37 15.64
C GLU A 153 17.47 -19.83 15.49
#